data_62555c7afcbbde8cd2560c6c7168b7b4
#
_entry.id   62555c7afcbbde8cd2560c6c7168b7b4
#
_cell.length_a   1.000
_cell.length_b   1.000
_cell.length_c   1.000
_cell.angle_alpha   90.00
_cell.angle_beta   90.00
_cell.angle_gamma   90.00
#
_symmetry.space_group_name_H-M   'P 1'
#
loop_
_entity.id
_entity.type
_entity.pdbx_description
1 polymer ?
#
loop_
_entity_poly.entity_id
_entity_poly.type
_entity_poly.pdbx_seq_one_letter_code
_entity_poly.pdbx_strand_id
1 'polypeptide(L)'
;MYKFRTMKENVENYSSTEGDDRITKVGHVLRKYRIDELPQLWNVLKGDMSLVGPRPEMLENIFHYTEELPEFEYRLRVKAGLTGYAQIAGKYNTSPKDKLILDLMYIENYSLWLDIKLLFQTVIVFLKKDSTEGFKVVEQNDNLKYKNPRE
;
A
#
# COMPACT_ATOMS: atom_id res chain seq x y z
N MET A 1 -4.72 -5.37 11.29
CA MET A 1 -4.29 -3.98 11.01
C MET A 1 -5.46 -3.03 11.23
N TYR A 2 -5.28 -2.00 12.07
CA TYR A 2 -6.32 -1.01 12.35
C TYR A 2 -6.31 0.11 11.32
N LYS A 3 -7.51 0.56 10.91
CA LYS A 3 -7.68 1.66 9.96
C LYS A 3 -9.05 2.30 10.16
N PHE A 4 -9.16 3.62 9.99
CA PHE A 4 -10.48 4.25 9.99
C PHE A 4 -11.27 3.82 8.76
N ARG A 5 -12.56 3.58 8.95
CA ARG A 5 -13.46 3.27 7.85
C ARG A 5 -13.65 4.50 6.97
N THR A 6 -13.31 4.38 5.70
CA THR A 6 -13.45 5.43 4.70
C THR A 6 -14.46 5.07 3.61
N MET A 7 -14.94 3.83 3.60
CA MET A 7 -15.92 3.30 2.65
C MET A 7 -17.30 3.13 3.29
N LYS A 8 -18.33 3.14 2.45
CA LYS A 8 -19.71 2.81 2.82
C LYS A 8 -19.77 1.39 3.39
N GLU A 9 -20.83 1.08 4.15
CA GLU A 9 -21.07 -0.27 4.67
C GLU A 9 -21.56 -1.19 3.56
N ASN A 10 -21.31 -2.49 3.72
CA ASN A 10 -21.76 -3.55 2.82
C ASN A 10 -21.31 -3.42 1.36
N VAL A 11 -20.11 -2.89 1.14
CA VAL A 11 -19.47 -2.87 -0.18
C VAL A 11 -18.39 -3.94 -0.28
N GLU A 12 -18.20 -4.47 -1.49
CA GLU A 12 -17.18 -5.49 -1.74
C GLU A 12 -15.76 -4.98 -1.43
N ASN A 13 -14.94 -5.88 -0.86
CA ASN A 13 -13.56 -5.61 -0.48
C ASN A 13 -12.61 -5.89 -1.67
N TYR A 14 -12.44 -4.92 -2.53
CA TYR A 14 -11.36 -4.93 -3.54
C TYR A 14 -10.64 -3.58 -3.57
N SER A 15 -9.48 -3.56 -4.20
CA SER A 15 -8.65 -2.35 -4.29
C SER A 15 -9.44 -1.19 -4.87
N SER A 16 -9.40 -0.03 -4.20
CA SER A 16 -10.10 1.18 -4.65
C SER A 16 -9.38 1.83 -5.82
N THR A 17 -10.17 2.31 -6.78
CA THR A 17 -9.72 3.09 -7.94
C THR A 17 -10.02 4.59 -7.72
N GLU A 18 -9.52 5.43 -8.62
CA GLU A 18 -9.87 6.84 -8.64
C GLU A 18 -11.37 7.01 -8.97
N GLY A 19 -12.05 7.87 -8.24
CA GLY A 19 -13.49 8.09 -8.43
C GLY A 19 -14.40 7.00 -7.86
N ASP A 20 -13.89 6.15 -6.98
CA ASP A 20 -14.64 5.05 -6.38
C ASP A 20 -15.80 5.55 -5.51
N ASP A 21 -17.04 5.34 -5.99
CA ASP A 21 -18.28 5.78 -5.33
C ASP A 21 -18.53 5.13 -3.95
N ARG A 22 -17.78 4.08 -3.60
CA ARG A 22 -17.82 3.45 -2.29
C ARG A 22 -17.16 4.31 -1.21
N ILE A 23 -16.32 5.27 -1.59
CA ILE A 23 -15.63 6.15 -0.65
C ILE A 23 -16.60 7.23 -0.18
N THR A 24 -16.72 7.41 1.14
CA THR A 24 -17.54 8.47 1.71
C THR A 24 -16.89 9.86 1.52
N LYS A 25 -17.67 10.95 1.58
CA LYS A 25 -17.12 12.31 1.51
C LYS A 25 -16.03 12.56 2.57
N VAL A 26 -16.27 12.11 3.80
CA VAL A 26 -15.29 12.16 4.89
C VAL A 26 -14.10 11.24 4.58
N GLY A 27 -14.36 10.05 4.00
CA GLY A 27 -13.34 9.11 3.58
C GLY A 27 -12.36 9.69 2.57
N HIS A 28 -12.84 10.50 1.62
CA HIS A 28 -11.96 11.21 0.67
C HIS A 28 -10.97 12.15 1.39
N VAL A 29 -11.46 12.91 2.37
CA VAL A 29 -10.59 13.81 3.17
C VAL A 29 -9.57 13.01 3.97
N LEU A 30 -10.02 11.96 4.67
CA LEU A 30 -9.13 11.11 5.49
C LEU A 30 -8.04 10.45 4.63
N ARG A 31 -8.38 9.92 3.46
CA ARG A 31 -7.43 9.32 2.52
C ARG A 31 -6.45 10.33 1.93
N LYS A 32 -6.96 11.52 1.55
CA LYS A 32 -6.12 12.60 1.01
C LYS A 32 -4.96 12.96 1.95
N TYR A 33 -5.22 12.98 3.26
CA TYR A 33 -4.22 13.30 4.28
C TYR A 33 -3.66 12.05 4.97
N ARG A 34 -4.03 10.84 4.52
CA ARG A 34 -3.66 9.54 5.12
C ARG A 34 -3.96 9.43 6.62
N ILE A 35 -4.90 10.22 7.12
CA ILE A 35 -5.38 10.18 8.50
C ILE A 35 -6.03 8.82 8.81
N ASP A 36 -6.61 8.19 7.79
CA ASP A 36 -7.21 6.87 7.88
C ASP A 36 -6.21 5.76 8.29
N GLU A 37 -4.92 5.98 8.11
CA GLU A 37 -3.85 5.05 8.49
C GLU A 37 -3.28 5.31 9.90
N LEU A 38 -3.62 6.42 10.57
CA LEU A 38 -3.12 6.74 11.91
C LEU A 38 -3.37 5.64 12.96
N PRO A 39 -4.49 4.90 12.96
CA PRO A 39 -4.68 3.79 13.90
C PRO A 39 -3.64 2.67 13.77
N GLN A 40 -2.90 2.59 12.66
CA GLN A 40 -1.80 1.63 12.50
C GLN A 40 -0.63 1.92 13.47
N LEU A 41 -0.50 3.14 13.97
CA LEU A 41 0.46 3.44 15.03
C LEU A 41 0.22 2.59 16.29
N TRP A 42 -1.03 2.21 16.55
CA TRP A 42 -1.33 1.28 17.62
C TRP A 42 -0.81 -0.14 17.32
N ASN A 43 -0.84 -0.58 16.06
CA ASN A 43 -0.22 -1.84 15.68
C ASN A 43 1.31 -1.78 15.83
N VAL A 44 1.93 -0.63 15.55
CA VAL A 44 3.37 -0.45 15.79
C VAL A 44 3.69 -0.53 17.29
N LEU A 45 2.94 0.15 18.15
CA LEU A 45 3.12 0.09 19.59
C LEU A 45 2.94 -1.31 20.17
N LYS A 46 2.01 -2.10 19.62
CA LYS A 46 1.83 -3.51 19.99
C LYS A 46 2.91 -4.43 19.43
N GLY A 47 3.74 -3.96 18.52
CA GLY A 47 4.75 -4.77 17.85
C GLY A 47 4.23 -5.65 16.70
N ASP A 48 2.98 -5.47 16.27
CA ASP A 48 2.40 -6.16 15.10
C ASP A 48 2.94 -5.60 13.78
N MET A 49 3.36 -4.34 13.77
CA MET A 49 3.93 -3.61 12.62
C MET A 49 5.20 -2.89 13.02
N SER A 50 5.96 -2.45 12.02
CA SER A 50 7.07 -1.51 12.15
C SER A 50 6.69 -0.12 11.64
N LEU A 51 7.45 0.91 12.00
CA LEU A 51 7.34 2.22 11.37
C LEU A 51 7.78 2.15 9.90
N VAL A 52 8.86 1.42 9.62
CA VAL A 52 9.42 1.26 8.27
C VAL A 52 9.41 -0.23 7.90
N GLY A 53 9.04 -0.54 6.68
CA GLY A 53 8.97 -1.90 6.15
C GLY A 53 8.10 -2.00 4.90
N PRO A 54 7.98 -3.20 4.31
CA PRO A 54 7.07 -3.47 3.21
C PRO A 54 5.62 -3.08 3.55
N ARG A 55 4.92 -2.43 2.62
CA ARG A 55 3.51 -2.07 2.85
C ARG A 55 2.67 -3.32 3.01
N PRO A 56 1.78 -3.38 4.05
CA PRO A 56 0.84 -4.50 4.17
C PRO A 56 -0.09 -4.55 2.95
N GLU A 57 -0.29 -5.74 2.43
CA GLU A 57 -1.21 -6.03 1.33
C GLU A 57 -2.42 -6.83 1.84
N MET A 58 -3.52 -6.82 1.09
CA MET A 58 -4.65 -7.71 1.34
C MET A 58 -4.24 -9.17 1.08
N LEU A 59 -4.76 -10.10 1.87
CA LEU A 59 -4.41 -11.53 1.73
C LEU A 59 -4.73 -12.06 0.33
N GLU A 60 -5.86 -11.65 -0.24
CA GLU A 60 -6.25 -12.04 -1.60
C GLU A 60 -5.19 -11.61 -2.63
N ASN A 61 -4.66 -10.39 -2.49
CA ASN A 61 -3.59 -9.90 -3.38
C ASN A 61 -2.29 -10.68 -3.17
N ILE A 62 -1.95 -11.03 -1.92
CA ILE A 62 -0.75 -11.82 -1.62
C ILE A 62 -0.86 -13.19 -2.28
N PHE A 63 -1.99 -13.88 -2.14
CA PHE A 63 -2.19 -15.18 -2.78
C PHE A 63 -2.05 -15.10 -4.29
N HIS A 64 -2.74 -14.13 -4.92
CA HIS A 64 -2.67 -13.95 -6.37
C HIS A 64 -1.24 -13.62 -6.85
N TYR A 65 -0.55 -12.72 -6.17
CA TYR A 65 0.82 -12.35 -6.54
C TYR A 65 1.81 -13.50 -6.31
N THR A 66 1.61 -14.32 -5.29
CA THR A 66 2.47 -15.47 -5.00
C THR A 66 2.26 -16.62 -6.00
N GLU A 67 1.06 -16.78 -6.56
CA GLU A 67 0.81 -17.73 -7.66
C GLU A 67 1.60 -17.38 -8.91
N GLU A 68 1.68 -16.09 -9.27
CA GLU A 68 2.42 -15.61 -10.45
C GLU A 68 3.92 -15.42 -10.17
N LEU A 69 4.27 -15.05 -8.93
CA LEU A 69 5.62 -14.69 -8.49
C LEU A 69 5.85 -15.25 -7.08
N PRO A 70 6.29 -16.53 -6.95
CA PRO A 70 6.47 -17.18 -5.64
C PRO A 70 7.41 -16.41 -4.71
N GLU A 71 8.40 -15.69 -5.26
CA GLU A 71 9.33 -14.86 -4.49
C GLU A 71 8.65 -13.69 -3.77
N PHE A 72 7.39 -13.39 -4.10
CA PHE A 72 6.63 -12.33 -3.42
C PHE A 72 6.48 -12.57 -1.92
N GLU A 73 6.57 -13.81 -1.47
CA GLU A 73 6.58 -14.17 -0.05
C GLU A 73 7.81 -13.64 0.71
N TYR A 74 8.93 -13.39 0.03
CA TYR A 74 10.16 -12.94 0.69
C TYR A 74 9.98 -11.59 1.40
N ARG A 75 9.03 -10.78 0.98
CA ARG A 75 8.68 -9.53 1.67
C ARG A 75 8.11 -9.74 3.08
N LEU A 76 7.62 -10.94 3.39
CA LEU A 76 7.07 -11.30 4.70
C LEU A 76 8.14 -11.65 5.74
N ARG A 77 9.43 -11.64 5.36
CA ARG A 77 10.55 -11.91 6.28
C ARG A 77 10.74 -10.83 7.33
N VAL A 78 10.20 -9.64 7.11
CA VAL A 78 10.21 -8.52 8.05
C VAL A 78 8.79 -8.07 8.33
N LYS A 79 8.60 -7.35 9.45
CA LYS A 79 7.29 -6.79 9.78
C LYS A 79 6.86 -5.77 8.72
N ALA A 80 5.57 -5.76 8.42
CA ALA A 80 4.97 -4.73 7.58
C ALA A 80 5.16 -3.34 8.20
N GLY A 81 5.48 -2.34 7.36
CA GLY A 81 5.73 -0.97 7.75
C GLY A 81 4.57 -0.02 7.49
N LEU A 82 4.47 1.05 8.29
CA LEU A 82 3.60 2.17 8.03
C LEU A 82 4.08 2.95 6.80
N THR A 83 5.39 3.06 6.63
CA THR A 83 6.06 3.54 5.41
C THR A 83 7.14 2.57 4.97
N GLY A 84 7.69 2.74 3.76
CA GLY A 84 8.75 1.88 3.25
C GLY A 84 9.28 2.33 1.91
N TYR A 85 10.30 1.63 1.44
CA TYR A 85 11.02 1.99 0.22
C TYR A 85 10.08 2.03 -1.01
N ALA A 86 9.21 1.03 -1.14
CA ALA A 86 8.25 0.95 -2.24
C ALA A 86 7.19 2.09 -2.20
N GLN A 87 6.84 2.60 -1.02
CA GLN A 87 5.87 3.70 -0.89
C GLN A 87 6.49 5.06 -1.24
N ILE A 88 7.80 5.22 -1.07
CA ILE A 88 8.54 6.47 -1.31
C ILE A 88 9.06 6.53 -2.75
N ALA A 89 9.69 5.47 -3.22
CA ALA A 89 10.31 5.39 -4.54
C ALA A 89 9.37 4.86 -5.62
N GLY A 90 8.39 4.04 -5.25
CA GLY A 90 7.38 3.49 -6.14
C GLY A 90 6.33 4.53 -6.50
N LYS A 91 5.74 4.36 -7.68
CA LYS A 91 4.53 5.09 -8.10
C LYS A 91 3.30 4.25 -7.79
N TYR A 92 2.14 4.88 -7.88
CA TYR A 92 0.87 4.22 -7.56
C TYR A 92 0.57 2.98 -8.42
N ASN A 93 1.05 2.97 -9.66
CA ASN A 93 0.94 1.87 -10.64
C ASN A 93 2.18 0.98 -10.70
N THR A 94 2.98 0.92 -9.63
CA THR A 94 4.13 0.04 -9.53
C THR A 94 3.68 -1.43 -9.61
N SER A 95 4.26 -2.19 -10.53
CA SER A 95 3.94 -3.61 -10.70
C SER A 95 4.26 -4.41 -9.41
N PRO A 96 3.60 -5.58 -9.18
CA PRO A 96 3.95 -6.44 -8.05
C PRO A 96 5.44 -6.82 -8.01
N LYS A 97 6.04 -7.06 -9.19
CA LYS A 97 7.46 -7.37 -9.32
C LYS A 97 8.36 -6.21 -8.90
N ASP A 98 8.07 -4.98 -9.38
CA ASP A 98 8.86 -3.81 -9.01
C ASP A 98 8.68 -3.47 -7.52
N LYS A 99 7.47 -3.65 -7.00
CA LYS A 99 7.19 -3.51 -5.56
C LYS A 99 8.03 -4.49 -4.74
N LEU A 100 8.10 -5.75 -5.17
CA LEU A 100 8.94 -6.76 -4.54
C LEU A 100 10.41 -6.36 -4.57
N ILE A 101 10.93 -5.92 -5.71
CA ILE A 101 12.33 -5.48 -5.83
C ILE A 101 12.64 -4.37 -4.83
N LEU A 102 11.79 -3.36 -4.73
CA LEU A 102 11.97 -2.26 -3.78
C LEU A 102 11.89 -2.73 -2.32
N ASP A 103 10.98 -3.67 -2.01
CA ASP A 103 10.87 -4.26 -0.68
C ASP A 103 12.11 -5.11 -0.35
N LEU A 104 12.64 -5.89 -1.30
CA LEU A 104 13.86 -6.67 -1.11
C LEU A 104 15.08 -5.77 -0.94
N MET A 105 15.20 -4.68 -1.70
CA MET A 105 16.26 -3.68 -1.49
C MET A 105 16.26 -3.12 -0.06
N TYR A 106 15.09 -2.91 0.52
CA TYR A 106 14.97 -2.53 1.93
C TYR A 106 15.43 -3.64 2.86
N ILE A 107 14.94 -4.88 2.65
CA ILE A 107 15.22 -6.03 3.51
C ILE A 107 16.73 -6.36 3.53
N GLU A 108 17.38 -6.31 2.37
CA GLU A 108 18.82 -6.59 2.24
C GLU A 108 19.71 -5.52 2.87
N ASN A 109 19.25 -4.27 2.87
CA ASN A 109 20.00 -3.13 3.40
C ASN A 109 19.45 -2.64 4.75
N TYR A 110 18.67 -3.47 5.43
CA TYR A 110 18.01 -3.13 6.68
C TYR A 110 19.00 -2.53 7.69
N SER A 111 18.74 -1.31 8.11
CA SER A 111 19.51 -0.62 9.15
C SER A 111 18.71 0.51 9.77
N LEU A 112 19.00 0.83 11.04
CA LEU A 112 18.37 1.96 11.72
C LEU A 112 18.57 3.29 10.96
N TRP A 113 19.74 3.45 10.32
CA TRP A 113 20.03 4.65 9.53
C TRP A 113 19.15 4.75 8.28
N LEU A 114 18.90 3.61 7.60
CA LEU A 114 17.99 3.55 6.47
C LEU A 114 16.57 3.88 6.92
N ASP A 115 16.12 3.36 8.06
CA ASP A 115 14.79 3.66 8.61
C ASP A 115 14.61 5.16 8.87
N ILE A 116 15.59 5.80 9.53
CA ILE A 116 15.57 7.26 9.77
C ILE A 116 15.47 8.02 8.44
N LYS A 117 16.28 7.65 7.45
CA LYS A 117 16.25 8.27 6.12
C LYS A 117 14.89 8.14 5.45
N LEU A 118 14.27 6.95 5.49
CA LEU A 118 12.97 6.69 4.90
C LEU A 118 11.86 7.45 5.63
N LEU A 119 11.93 7.59 6.95
CA LEU A 119 11.00 8.42 7.71
C LEU A 119 11.08 9.90 7.30
N PHE A 120 12.28 10.45 7.15
CA PHE A 120 12.45 11.82 6.63
C PHE A 120 11.91 11.98 5.21
N GLN A 121 12.21 11.04 4.33
CA GLN A 121 11.71 11.07 2.96
C GLN A 121 10.18 10.97 2.93
N THR A 122 9.57 10.21 3.82
CA THR A 122 8.11 10.13 3.96
C THR A 122 7.52 11.50 4.25
N VAL A 123 8.07 12.24 5.21
CA VAL A 123 7.61 13.61 5.53
C VAL A 123 7.72 14.53 4.30
N ILE A 124 8.83 14.46 3.56
CA ILE A 124 9.02 15.27 2.35
C ILE A 124 7.97 14.92 1.28
N VAL A 125 7.70 13.63 1.07
CA VAL A 125 6.69 13.17 0.11
C VAL A 125 5.30 13.66 0.50
N PHE A 126 4.95 13.64 1.79
CA PHE A 126 3.67 14.19 2.27
C PHE A 126 3.52 15.71 2.08
N LEU A 127 4.62 16.44 2.16
CA LEU A 127 4.62 17.89 1.96
C LEU A 127 4.55 18.28 0.47
N LYS A 128 4.92 17.38 -0.44
CA LYS A 128 4.79 17.61 -1.88
C LYS A 128 3.34 17.35 -2.30
N LYS A 129 2.70 18.38 -2.81
CA LYS A 129 1.28 18.42 -3.21
C LYS A 129 0.90 17.37 -4.27
N ASP A 130 1.87 16.87 -5.03
CA ASP A 130 1.68 15.91 -6.14
C ASP A 130 1.59 14.43 -5.71
N SER A 131 1.81 14.14 -4.43
CA SER A 131 1.78 12.74 -3.95
C SER A 131 0.37 12.18 -3.75
N THR A 132 -0.66 12.99 -3.95
CA THR A 132 -2.08 12.65 -3.73
C THR A 132 -2.90 12.62 -5.01
N GLU A 133 -2.30 12.86 -6.19
CA GLU A 133 -3.02 12.65 -7.44
C GLU A 133 -3.18 11.14 -7.66
N GLY A 134 -4.38 10.66 -7.36
CA GLY A 134 -4.86 9.35 -7.76
C GLY A 134 -4.77 9.20 -9.28
N PHE A 135 -4.77 7.96 -9.73
CA PHE A 135 -4.68 7.55 -11.12
C PHE A 135 -5.31 8.50 -12.12
N LYS A 136 -4.53 9.05 -13.03
CA LYS A 136 -5.03 9.33 -14.36
C LYS A 136 -5.21 7.98 -15.03
N VAL A 137 -6.45 7.63 -15.34
CA VAL A 137 -6.78 6.49 -16.17
C VAL A 137 -6.05 6.69 -17.51
N VAL A 138 -4.92 6.02 -17.68
CA VAL A 138 -4.42 5.77 -19.03
C VAL A 138 -5.36 4.70 -19.56
N GLU A 139 -6.22 5.06 -20.51
CA GLU A 139 -6.96 4.12 -21.34
C GLU A 139 -5.96 3.13 -21.96
N GLN A 140 -5.74 2.03 -21.29
CA GLN A 140 -5.10 0.86 -21.87
C GLN A 140 -6.19 -0.16 -22.13
N ASN A 141 -6.51 -0.27 -23.42
CA ASN A 141 -7.23 -1.35 -24.11
C ASN A 141 -7.82 -2.46 -23.22
N ASP A 142 -9.16 -2.48 -23.26
CA ASP A 142 -10.03 -3.59 -22.90
C ASP A 142 -9.47 -4.96 -23.32
N ASN A 143 -8.90 -5.72 -22.40
CA ASN A 143 -8.82 -7.18 -22.50
C ASN A 143 -8.42 -7.89 -21.20
N LEU A 144 -8.52 -7.24 -20.05
CA LEU A 144 -8.45 -7.94 -18.75
C LEU A 144 -9.78 -7.81 -18.02
N LYS A 145 -10.79 -8.48 -18.55
CA LYS A 145 -11.98 -8.84 -17.77
C LYS A 145 -11.52 -9.81 -16.68
N TYR A 146 -11.50 -9.35 -15.43
CA TYR A 146 -11.45 -10.22 -14.28
C TYR A 146 -12.64 -11.19 -14.37
N LYS A 147 -12.40 -12.42 -14.79
CA LYS A 147 -13.36 -13.50 -14.61
C LYS A 147 -13.40 -13.83 -13.13
N ASN A 148 -14.57 -13.63 -12.55
CA ASN A 148 -14.89 -14.08 -11.20
C ASN A 148 -14.69 -15.62 -11.15
N PRO A 149 -13.88 -16.18 -10.23
CA PRO A 149 -13.62 -17.62 -10.20
C PRO A 149 -14.76 -18.45 -9.58
N ARG A 150 -15.99 -17.92 -9.58
CA ARG A 150 -17.19 -18.64 -9.11
C ARG A 150 -18.30 -18.59 -10.16
N GLU A 151 -18.06 -19.16 -11.33
CA GLU A 151 -19.06 -19.74 -12.22
C GLU A 151 -18.50 -21.01 -12.86
#